data_98829ddc707f9e780f62d41d28bdefdd
#
_entry.id   98829ddc707f9e780f62d41d28bdefdd
#
_cell.length_a   1.000
_cell.length_b   1.000
_cell.length_c   1.000
_cell.angle_alpha   90.00
_cell.angle_beta   90.00
_cell.angle_gamma   90.00
#
_symmetry.space_group_name_H-M   'P 1'
#
loop_
_entity.id
_entity.type
_entity.pdbx_description
1 polymer ?
#
loop_
_entity_poly.entity_id
_entity_poly.type
_entity_poly.pdbx_seq_one_letter_code
_entity_poly.pdbx_strand_id
1 'polypeptide(L)'
;MPTLKIRGAELYFDTYGEPVSGRDPILLIHGSYITGSVDWSGVAPRLAQEFQVIVPDCRGHGRSDDPAGRYSFREMAADAAALIRALGHKQAHVIGHSNGGNVALVTLMEHPDVVASCIPQAANAYVSADLVERIPKKLDPERVRVEDPSLMMEMIELHSARHGVDYWATLLRRTAAEIVSEPNYTALDLARVQRPTLVIEGEHDATNAPAAHGRFMAQHIQGSQLWIPVGIGHNVHTDAPAAWCERVLEFLRAVPALQRH
;
A
#
# COMPACT_ATOMS: atom_id res chain seq x y z
N MET A 1 1.08 22.04 -6.62
CA MET A 1 1.20 20.60 -6.30
C MET A 1 -0.22 20.04 -6.29
N PRO A 2 -0.50 18.93 -6.97
CA PRO A 2 -1.88 18.46 -7.07
C PRO A 2 -2.37 17.91 -5.72
N THR A 3 -3.43 18.54 -5.21
CA THR A 3 -4.19 18.05 -4.06
C THR A 3 -5.65 17.95 -4.47
N LEU A 4 -6.36 16.97 -3.91
CA LEU A 4 -7.80 16.82 -4.07
C LEU A 4 -8.46 16.65 -2.71
N LYS A 5 -9.62 17.27 -2.55
CA LYS A 5 -10.44 17.04 -1.36
C LYS A 5 -11.20 15.73 -1.52
N ILE A 6 -10.76 14.71 -0.78
CA ILE A 6 -11.28 13.35 -0.82
C ILE A 6 -11.86 13.00 0.55
N ARG A 7 -13.15 12.71 0.62
CA ARG A 7 -13.86 12.28 1.83
C ARG A 7 -13.58 13.15 3.07
N GLY A 8 -13.40 14.47 2.85
CA GLY A 8 -13.16 15.45 3.91
C GLY A 8 -11.69 15.68 4.26
N ALA A 9 -10.76 14.90 3.71
CA ALA A 9 -9.32 15.13 3.80
C ALA A 9 -8.80 15.76 2.50
N GLU A 10 -7.75 16.56 2.59
CA GLU A 10 -6.98 17.04 1.45
C GLU A 10 -5.85 16.06 1.17
N LEU A 11 -5.99 15.25 0.11
CA LEU A 11 -4.98 14.27 -0.27
C LEU A 11 -4.06 14.85 -1.32
N TYR A 12 -2.76 14.78 -1.06
CA TYR A 12 -1.70 15.04 -2.02
C TYR A 12 -1.39 13.77 -2.82
N PHE A 13 -1.03 13.94 -4.10
CA PHE A 13 -0.53 12.84 -4.93
C PHE A 13 0.44 13.35 -5.98
N ASP A 14 1.42 12.53 -6.32
CA ASP A 14 2.27 12.70 -7.49
C ASP A 14 1.71 11.87 -8.65
N THR A 15 2.00 12.30 -9.89
CA THR A 15 1.65 11.57 -11.10
C THR A 15 2.87 11.43 -11.98
N TYR A 16 3.11 10.22 -12.50
CA TYR A 16 4.17 9.92 -13.44
C TYR A 16 3.56 9.38 -14.74
N GLY A 17 4.07 9.82 -15.88
CA GLY A 17 3.54 9.46 -17.19
C GLY A 17 2.17 10.08 -17.49
N GLU A 18 1.74 9.89 -18.72
CA GLU A 18 0.44 10.36 -19.21
C GLU A 18 -0.57 9.21 -19.29
N PRO A 19 -1.87 9.49 -19.31
CA PRO A 19 -2.89 8.48 -19.54
C PRO A 19 -2.65 7.72 -20.85
N VAL A 20 -2.59 6.39 -20.77
CA VAL A 20 -2.37 5.53 -21.95
C VAL A 20 -3.71 4.98 -22.41
N SER A 21 -4.04 5.20 -23.70
CA SER A 21 -5.30 4.73 -24.26
C SER A 21 -5.45 3.21 -24.12
N GLY A 22 -6.57 2.78 -23.59
CA GLY A 22 -6.87 1.35 -23.40
C GLY A 22 -6.22 0.71 -22.18
N ARG A 23 -5.48 1.47 -21.34
CA ARG A 23 -4.89 0.97 -20.10
C ARG A 23 -5.48 1.69 -18.89
N ASP A 24 -5.72 0.94 -17.82
CA ASP A 24 -6.06 1.51 -16.52
C ASP A 24 -4.78 2.02 -15.84
N PRO A 25 -4.83 3.12 -15.07
CA PRO A 25 -3.67 3.63 -14.36
C PRO A 25 -3.23 2.70 -13.24
N ILE A 26 -2.02 2.90 -12.75
CA ILE A 26 -1.50 2.27 -11.54
C ILE A 26 -1.68 3.26 -10.38
N LEU A 27 -2.24 2.78 -9.26
CA LEU A 27 -2.24 3.46 -7.97
C LEU A 27 -1.22 2.77 -7.05
N LEU A 28 -0.19 3.50 -6.61
CA LEU A 28 0.85 3.00 -5.71
C LEU A 28 0.62 3.52 -4.29
N ILE A 29 0.36 2.62 -3.34
CA ILE A 29 0.07 2.95 -1.94
C ILE A 29 1.27 2.61 -1.08
N HIS A 30 1.84 3.61 -0.40
CA HIS A 30 3.07 3.50 0.38
C HIS A 30 2.89 2.74 1.71
N GLY A 31 4.01 2.29 2.28
CA GLY A 31 4.08 1.62 3.57
C GLY A 31 3.84 2.55 4.78
N SER A 32 4.06 2.01 5.97
CA SER A 32 3.91 2.74 7.23
C SER A 32 4.87 3.93 7.30
N TYR A 33 4.40 5.01 7.91
CA TYR A 33 5.19 6.19 8.32
C TYR A 33 6.18 6.74 7.28
N ILE A 34 6.01 6.41 6.01
CA ILE A 34 6.74 6.94 4.86
C ILE A 34 5.78 7.75 3.95
N THR A 35 6.25 8.29 2.85
CA THR A 35 5.41 8.99 1.85
C THR A 35 5.45 8.27 0.51
N GLY A 36 4.45 8.54 -0.33
CA GLY A 36 4.38 7.91 -1.66
C GLY A 36 5.61 8.19 -2.51
N SER A 37 6.08 9.44 -2.51
CA SER A 37 7.24 9.85 -3.31
C SER A 37 8.55 9.18 -2.86
N VAL A 38 8.70 8.87 -1.57
CA VAL A 38 9.90 8.21 -1.05
C VAL A 38 9.84 6.71 -1.31
N ASP A 39 8.74 6.06 -0.95
CA ASP A 39 8.59 4.61 -1.07
C ASP A 39 8.72 4.13 -2.53
N TRP A 40 8.12 4.86 -3.47
CA TRP A 40 8.01 4.43 -4.86
C TRP A 40 8.98 5.09 -5.85
N SER A 41 9.90 5.96 -5.37
CA SER A 41 10.85 6.71 -6.21
C SER A 41 11.67 5.84 -7.15
N GLY A 42 12.08 4.65 -6.68
CA GLY A 42 12.94 3.72 -7.43
C GLY A 42 12.22 2.99 -8.57
N VAL A 43 10.90 2.88 -8.54
CA VAL A 43 10.15 2.05 -9.49
C VAL A 43 9.07 2.81 -10.27
N ALA A 44 8.48 3.86 -9.72
CA ALA A 44 7.41 4.62 -10.38
C ALA A 44 7.82 5.16 -11.76
N PRO A 45 9.03 5.73 -11.98
CA PRO A 45 9.46 6.20 -13.30
C PRO A 45 9.55 5.08 -14.35
N ARG A 46 9.87 3.85 -13.93
CA ARG A 46 9.94 2.70 -14.84
C ARG A 46 8.55 2.22 -15.25
N LEU A 47 7.61 2.15 -14.30
CA LEU A 47 6.22 1.83 -14.58
C LEU A 47 5.57 2.89 -15.48
N ALA A 48 5.95 4.15 -15.31
CA ALA A 48 5.46 5.29 -16.08
C ALA A 48 5.81 5.27 -17.57
N GLN A 49 6.71 4.40 -17.99
CA GLN A 49 6.99 4.17 -19.41
C GLN A 49 5.83 3.47 -20.15
N GLU A 50 4.93 2.80 -19.41
CA GLU A 50 3.85 2.00 -19.99
C GLU A 50 2.46 2.33 -19.43
N PHE A 51 2.39 2.95 -18.26
CA PHE A 51 1.14 3.25 -17.55
C PHE A 51 1.17 4.68 -17.00
N GLN A 52 0.03 5.30 -16.83
CA GLN A 52 -0.06 6.42 -15.90
C GLN A 52 0.07 5.88 -14.48
N VAL A 53 0.91 6.50 -13.65
CA VAL A 53 1.16 6.07 -12.26
C VAL A 53 0.75 7.20 -11.31
N ILE A 54 -0.12 6.90 -10.37
CA ILE A 54 -0.65 7.81 -9.35
C ILE A 54 -0.09 7.38 -8.00
N VAL A 55 0.54 8.29 -7.28
CA VAL A 55 1.26 8.00 -6.03
C VAL A 55 0.78 8.97 -4.95
N PRO A 56 -0.28 8.64 -4.21
CA PRO A 56 -0.75 9.48 -3.11
C PRO A 56 0.14 9.36 -1.87
N ASP A 57 0.15 10.44 -1.08
CA ASP A 57 0.40 10.33 0.34
C ASP A 57 -0.93 9.94 1.01
N CYS A 58 -0.96 8.83 1.76
CA CYS A 58 -2.17 8.40 2.47
C CYS A 58 -2.59 9.44 3.51
N ARG A 59 -3.89 9.45 3.89
CA ARG A 59 -4.38 10.35 4.95
C ARG A 59 -3.47 10.29 6.19
N GLY A 60 -3.16 11.45 6.76
CA GLY A 60 -2.29 11.57 7.92
C GLY A 60 -0.81 11.31 7.65
N HIS A 61 -0.40 11.17 6.39
CA HIS A 61 1.01 11.03 6.02
C HIS A 61 1.46 12.19 5.13
N GLY A 62 2.74 12.54 5.24
CA GLY A 62 3.40 13.48 4.35
C GLY A 62 2.65 14.79 4.21
N ARG A 63 2.19 15.05 3.00
CA ARG A 63 1.49 16.28 2.59
C ARG A 63 -0.04 16.16 2.65
N SER A 64 -0.58 14.97 2.93
CA SER A 64 -2.01 14.72 3.09
C SER A 64 -2.46 14.95 4.53
N ASP A 65 -3.63 15.54 4.74
CA ASP A 65 -4.17 15.77 6.07
C ASP A 65 -5.10 14.63 6.56
N ASP A 66 -5.52 14.75 7.80
CA ASP A 66 -6.56 13.91 8.44
C ASP A 66 -7.32 14.72 9.49
N PRO A 67 -8.12 15.72 9.07
CA PRO A 67 -8.76 16.64 10.00
C PRO A 67 -9.77 15.97 10.92
N ALA A 68 -10.30 14.81 10.53
CA ALA A 68 -11.26 14.06 11.32
C ALA A 68 -10.62 13.01 12.23
N GLY A 69 -9.29 12.80 12.14
CA GLY A 69 -8.57 11.80 12.93
C GLY A 69 -8.98 10.36 12.62
N ARG A 70 -9.54 10.12 11.45
CA ARG A 70 -10.02 8.79 11.01
C ARG A 70 -8.90 8.04 10.31
N TYR A 71 -8.14 7.29 11.07
CA TYR A 71 -6.97 6.57 10.62
C TYR A 71 -7.24 5.06 10.71
N SER A 72 -7.44 4.41 9.57
CA SER A 72 -7.60 2.96 9.43
C SER A 72 -7.35 2.52 8.00
N PHE A 73 -7.02 1.24 7.77
CA PHE A 73 -6.87 0.70 6.43
C PHE A 73 -8.16 0.83 5.61
N ARG A 74 -9.33 0.70 6.24
CA ARG A 74 -10.63 0.91 5.58
C ARG A 74 -10.85 2.34 5.15
N GLU A 75 -10.48 3.31 5.98
CA GLU A 75 -10.59 4.72 5.60
C GLU A 75 -9.63 5.04 4.45
N MET A 76 -8.39 4.54 4.49
CA MET A 76 -7.42 4.72 3.40
C MET A 76 -7.85 4.00 2.12
N ALA A 77 -8.43 2.81 2.20
CA ALA A 77 -8.98 2.08 1.05
C ALA A 77 -10.16 2.83 0.40
N ALA A 78 -11.05 3.37 1.22
CA ALA A 78 -12.15 4.19 0.73
C ALA A 78 -11.65 5.51 0.11
N ASP A 79 -10.53 6.09 0.61
CA ASP A 79 -9.88 7.23 -0.01
C ASP A 79 -9.24 6.86 -1.35
N ALA A 80 -8.56 5.73 -1.43
CA ALA A 80 -7.99 5.21 -2.68
C ALA A 80 -9.08 5.05 -3.75
N ALA A 81 -10.21 4.43 -3.39
CA ALA A 81 -11.34 4.27 -4.28
C ALA A 81 -11.95 5.61 -4.72
N ALA A 82 -12.07 6.55 -3.80
CA ALA A 82 -12.59 7.89 -4.09
C ALA A 82 -11.61 8.70 -4.96
N LEU A 83 -10.30 8.58 -4.75
CA LEU A 83 -9.27 9.24 -5.55
C LEU A 83 -9.29 8.72 -6.99
N ILE A 84 -9.36 7.41 -7.21
CA ILE A 84 -9.48 6.82 -8.55
C ILE A 84 -10.66 7.44 -9.30
N ARG A 85 -11.84 7.49 -8.66
CA ARG A 85 -13.05 8.08 -9.26
C ARG A 85 -12.94 9.59 -9.49
N ALA A 86 -12.36 10.32 -8.55
CA ALA A 86 -12.18 11.78 -8.65
C ALA A 86 -11.22 12.18 -9.77
N LEU A 87 -10.26 11.33 -10.11
CA LEU A 87 -9.36 11.50 -11.26
C LEU A 87 -10.00 11.07 -12.59
N GLY A 88 -11.25 10.65 -12.60
CA GLY A 88 -12.00 10.27 -13.80
C GLY A 88 -11.74 8.83 -14.28
N HIS A 89 -11.08 8.01 -13.49
CA HIS A 89 -10.83 6.61 -13.84
C HIS A 89 -11.95 5.71 -13.34
N LYS A 90 -12.31 4.71 -14.15
CA LYS A 90 -13.27 3.67 -13.75
C LYS A 90 -12.62 2.68 -12.79
N GLN A 91 -11.39 2.28 -13.10
CA GLN A 91 -10.60 1.32 -12.34
C GLN A 91 -9.12 1.72 -12.37
N ALA A 92 -8.35 1.12 -11.45
CA ALA A 92 -6.90 1.20 -11.44
C ALA A 92 -6.30 -0.17 -11.06
N HIS A 93 -5.06 -0.40 -11.45
CA HIS A 93 -4.23 -1.44 -10.86
C HIS A 93 -3.75 -0.95 -9.50
N VAL A 94 -4.21 -1.56 -8.41
CA VAL A 94 -3.89 -1.11 -7.05
C VAL A 94 -2.72 -1.92 -6.51
N ILE A 95 -1.61 -1.25 -6.27
CA ILE A 95 -0.36 -1.84 -5.77
C ILE A 95 -0.04 -1.19 -4.43
N GLY A 96 0.29 -1.96 -3.42
CA GLY A 96 0.66 -1.41 -2.13
C GLY A 96 1.78 -2.19 -1.47
N HIS A 97 2.59 -1.49 -0.67
CA HIS A 97 3.69 -2.04 0.10
C HIS A 97 3.38 -2.00 1.60
N SER A 98 3.61 -3.09 2.32
CA SER A 98 3.44 -3.18 3.78
C SER A 98 2.03 -2.75 4.22
N ASN A 99 1.86 -1.71 5.03
CA ASN A 99 0.53 -1.14 5.34
C ASN A 99 -0.22 -0.71 4.08
N GLY A 100 0.46 -0.16 3.08
CA GLY A 100 -0.14 0.11 1.77
C GLY A 100 -0.61 -1.17 1.06
N GLY A 101 0.07 -2.29 1.27
CA GLY A 101 -0.35 -3.61 0.82
C GLY A 101 -1.64 -4.07 1.51
N ASN A 102 -1.78 -3.79 2.82
CA ASN A 102 -3.04 -4.00 3.55
C ASN A 102 -4.16 -3.12 2.99
N VAL A 103 -3.87 -1.82 2.73
CA VAL A 103 -4.82 -0.90 2.10
C VAL A 103 -5.23 -1.39 0.70
N ALA A 104 -4.27 -1.88 -0.10
CA ALA A 104 -4.57 -2.45 -1.42
C ALA A 104 -5.49 -3.68 -1.33
N LEU A 105 -5.22 -4.59 -0.38
CA LEU A 105 -6.08 -5.74 -0.11
C LEU A 105 -7.47 -5.31 0.35
N VAL A 106 -7.58 -4.36 1.29
CA VAL A 106 -8.87 -3.83 1.74
C VAL A 106 -9.62 -3.14 0.59
N THR A 107 -8.91 -2.40 -0.28
CA THR A 107 -9.53 -1.80 -1.47
C THR A 107 -10.09 -2.88 -2.40
N LEU A 108 -9.36 -3.96 -2.62
CA LEU A 108 -9.82 -5.11 -3.41
C LEU A 108 -11.07 -5.76 -2.81
N MET A 109 -11.12 -5.90 -1.49
CA MET A 109 -12.21 -6.59 -0.79
C MET A 109 -13.47 -5.74 -0.68
N GLU A 110 -13.34 -4.44 -0.41
CA GLU A 110 -14.47 -3.56 -0.08
C GLU A 110 -14.89 -2.64 -1.24
N HIS A 111 -14.00 -2.40 -2.21
CA HIS A 111 -14.23 -1.55 -3.39
C HIS A 111 -13.81 -2.23 -4.71
N PRO A 112 -14.21 -3.49 -4.97
CA PRO A 112 -13.75 -4.26 -6.13
C PRO A 112 -14.16 -3.63 -7.48
N ASP A 113 -15.14 -2.74 -7.48
CA ASP A 113 -15.61 -2.02 -8.66
C ASP A 113 -14.54 -1.07 -9.25
N VAL A 114 -13.65 -0.52 -8.41
CA VAL A 114 -12.56 0.36 -8.87
C VAL A 114 -11.21 -0.35 -9.05
N VAL A 115 -11.16 -1.67 -8.84
CA VAL A 115 -9.90 -2.44 -8.93
C VAL A 115 -9.86 -3.22 -10.24
N ALA A 116 -8.90 -2.91 -11.11
CA ALA A 116 -8.60 -3.69 -12.31
C ALA A 116 -7.80 -4.95 -11.96
N SER A 117 -6.78 -4.80 -11.12
CA SER A 117 -6.01 -5.87 -10.49
C SER A 117 -5.39 -5.38 -9.17
N CYS A 118 -4.95 -6.30 -8.33
CA CYS A 118 -4.35 -5.97 -7.05
C CYS A 118 -2.98 -6.63 -6.88
N ILE A 119 -2.02 -5.87 -6.33
CA ILE A 119 -0.70 -6.38 -5.96
C ILE A 119 -0.42 -5.99 -4.50
N PRO A 120 -0.87 -6.80 -3.52
CA PRO A 120 -0.48 -6.63 -2.13
C PRO A 120 0.95 -7.16 -1.94
N GLN A 121 1.90 -6.28 -1.66
CA GLN A 121 3.27 -6.62 -1.34
C GLN A 121 3.52 -6.52 0.15
N ALA A 122 4.14 -7.55 0.73
CA ALA A 122 4.49 -7.60 2.15
C ALA A 122 3.29 -7.27 3.06
N ALA A 123 2.11 -7.76 2.69
CA ALA A 123 0.83 -7.48 3.32
C ALA A 123 0.38 -8.63 4.23
N ASN A 124 -0.48 -8.32 5.18
CA ASN A 124 -1.14 -9.34 5.99
C ASN A 124 -2.66 -9.37 5.73
N ALA A 125 -3.21 -10.57 5.59
CA ALA A 125 -4.65 -10.75 5.39
C ALA A 125 -5.43 -10.73 6.71
N TYR A 126 -4.75 -10.98 7.83
CA TYR A 126 -5.35 -11.03 9.17
C TYR A 126 -4.33 -10.61 10.23
N VAL A 127 -4.82 -10.25 11.39
CA VAL A 127 -3.98 -9.91 12.57
C VAL A 127 -3.57 -11.20 13.25
N SER A 128 -2.28 -11.54 13.20
CA SER A 128 -1.71 -12.69 13.87
C SER A 128 -1.36 -12.39 15.35
N ALA A 129 -1.26 -13.42 16.18
CA ALA A 129 -0.83 -13.28 17.57
C ALA A 129 0.56 -12.62 17.68
N ASP A 130 1.46 -12.93 16.75
CA ASP A 130 2.79 -12.32 16.67
C ASP A 130 2.71 -10.80 16.44
N LEU A 131 1.85 -10.34 15.53
CA LEU A 131 1.65 -8.91 15.30
C LEU A 131 1.13 -8.22 16.56
N VAL A 132 0.15 -8.80 17.24
CA VAL A 132 -0.42 -8.24 18.49
C VAL A 132 0.64 -8.09 19.58
N GLU A 133 1.55 -9.06 19.70
CA GLU A 133 2.60 -9.01 20.72
C GLU A 133 3.73 -8.05 20.36
N ARG A 134 4.17 -8.05 19.12
CA ARG A 134 5.41 -7.41 18.67
C ARG A 134 5.22 -5.94 18.26
N ILE A 135 4.14 -5.61 17.53
CA ILE A 135 3.97 -4.30 16.92
C ILE A 135 3.89 -3.16 17.95
N PRO A 136 3.10 -3.26 19.03
CA PRO A 136 3.04 -2.20 20.03
C PRO A 136 4.39 -1.91 20.70
N LYS A 137 5.24 -2.92 20.85
CA LYS A 137 6.58 -2.77 21.41
C LYS A 137 7.55 -2.16 20.39
N LYS A 138 7.47 -2.60 19.12
CA LYS A 138 8.33 -2.10 18.03
C LYS A 138 8.05 -0.64 17.70
N LEU A 139 6.79 -0.23 17.71
CA LEU A 139 6.35 1.11 17.34
C LEU A 139 6.04 2.00 18.55
N ASP A 140 6.58 1.67 19.73
CA ASP A 140 6.53 2.56 20.90
C ASP A 140 7.43 3.79 20.65
N PRO A 141 6.88 5.02 20.66
CA PRO A 141 7.66 6.22 20.40
C PRO A 141 8.83 6.43 21.35
N GLU A 142 8.69 6.05 22.62
CA GLU A 142 9.81 6.21 23.57
C GLU A 142 10.94 5.23 23.25
N ARG A 143 10.60 4.03 22.82
CA ARG A 143 11.57 3.05 22.34
C ARG A 143 12.24 3.49 21.06
N VAL A 144 11.46 3.94 20.06
CA VAL A 144 11.98 4.44 18.78
C VAL A 144 12.93 5.62 19.00
N ARG A 145 12.60 6.55 19.89
CA ARG A 145 13.48 7.69 20.25
C ARG A 145 14.87 7.26 20.70
N VAL A 146 14.95 6.15 21.44
CA VAL A 146 16.21 5.66 22.05
C VAL A 146 16.93 4.66 21.15
N GLU A 147 16.19 3.71 20.56
CA GLU A 147 16.77 2.58 19.83
C GLU A 147 16.92 2.86 18.33
N ASP A 148 16.05 3.71 17.76
CA ASP A 148 16.07 4.06 16.33
C ASP A 148 15.80 5.57 16.10
N PRO A 149 16.70 6.45 16.56
CA PRO A 149 16.54 7.88 16.37
C PRO A 149 16.57 8.31 14.89
N SER A 150 17.12 7.47 14.00
CA SER A 150 17.11 7.72 12.55
C SER A 150 15.70 7.66 11.99
N LEU A 151 14.93 6.65 12.36
CA LEU A 151 13.51 6.55 11.99
C LEU A 151 12.71 7.76 12.50
N MET A 152 12.94 8.17 13.76
CA MET A 152 12.30 9.37 14.30
C MET A 152 12.59 10.60 13.45
N MET A 153 13.86 10.83 13.10
CA MET A 153 14.27 12.00 12.30
C MET A 153 13.69 11.96 10.90
N GLU A 154 13.67 10.80 10.24
CA GLU A 154 13.04 10.60 8.95
C GLU A 154 11.54 10.93 8.99
N MET A 155 10.82 10.43 9.99
CA MET A 155 9.41 10.75 10.18
C MET A 155 9.16 12.24 10.42
N ILE A 156 10.01 12.91 11.18
CA ILE A 156 9.95 14.37 11.38
C ILE A 156 10.14 15.09 10.03
N GLU A 157 11.14 14.70 9.24
CA GLU A 157 11.40 15.29 7.93
C GLU A 157 10.21 15.12 6.98
N LEU A 158 9.64 13.93 6.92
CA LEU A 158 8.56 13.60 5.98
C LEU A 158 7.20 14.22 6.36
N HIS A 159 6.91 14.40 7.66
CA HIS A 159 5.54 14.69 8.10
C HIS A 159 5.39 16.06 8.80
N SER A 160 6.48 16.65 9.33
CA SER A 160 6.37 17.84 10.19
C SER A 160 5.84 19.07 9.49
N ALA A 161 6.13 19.25 8.21
CA ALA A 161 5.70 20.42 7.45
C ALA A 161 4.16 20.58 7.40
N ARG A 162 3.43 19.46 7.43
CA ARG A 162 1.95 19.45 7.45
C ARG A 162 1.39 19.27 8.85
N HIS A 163 2.03 18.47 9.69
CA HIS A 163 1.44 17.94 10.92
C HIS A 163 2.12 18.45 12.21
N GLY A 164 3.26 19.11 12.09
CA GLY A 164 4.06 19.56 13.24
C GLY A 164 5.12 18.54 13.67
N VAL A 165 6.16 19.05 14.36
CA VAL A 165 7.40 18.29 14.69
C VAL A 165 7.14 17.08 15.59
N ASP A 166 6.14 17.12 16.46
CA ASP A 166 5.83 16.03 17.40
C ASP A 166 4.87 14.97 16.83
N TYR A 167 4.40 15.17 15.60
CA TYR A 167 3.39 14.28 15.00
C TYR A 167 3.90 12.85 14.79
N TRP A 168 5.19 12.64 14.57
CA TRP A 168 5.80 11.33 14.39
C TRP A 168 5.38 10.32 15.47
N ALA A 169 5.37 10.75 16.74
CA ALA A 169 4.95 9.89 17.84
C ALA A 169 3.45 9.53 17.80
N THR A 170 2.62 10.46 17.35
CA THR A 170 1.19 10.21 17.12
C THR A 170 0.99 9.23 15.97
N LEU A 171 1.72 9.40 14.87
CA LEU A 171 1.64 8.52 13.71
C LEU A 171 2.08 7.09 14.05
N LEU A 172 3.17 6.91 14.82
CA LEU A 172 3.60 5.59 15.28
C LEU A 172 2.51 4.89 16.13
N ARG A 173 1.91 5.60 17.09
CA ARG A 173 0.85 5.03 17.93
C ARG A 173 -0.39 4.63 17.11
N ARG A 174 -0.80 5.48 16.14
CA ARG A 174 -1.92 5.18 15.23
C ARG A 174 -1.61 3.96 14.38
N THR A 175 -0.43 3.92 13.77
CA THR A 175 0.02 2.79 12.96
C THR A 175 0.06 1.49 13.77
N ALA A 176 0.60 1.53 14.99
CA ALA A 176 0.61 0.36 15.87
C ALA A 176 -0.80 -0.14 16.19
N ALA A 177 -1.71 0.77 16.55
CA ALA A 177 -3.10 0.42 16.86
C ALA A 177 -3.83 -0.17 15.64
N GLU A 178 -3.58 0.36 14.44
CA GLU A 178 -4.19 -0.11 13.21
C GLU A 178 -3.72 -1.54 12.84
N ILE A 179 -2.41 -1.78 12.82
CA ILE A 179 -1.83 -3.10 12.45
C ILE A 179 -2.36 -4.23 13.34
N VAL A 180 -2.65 -3.95 14.61
CA VAL A 180 -3.16 -4.97 15.54
C VAL A 180 -4.70 -5.06 15.57
N SER A 181 -5.39 -4.29 14.76
CA SER A 181 -6.86 -4.28 14.67
C SER A 181 -7.40 -4.83 13.37
N GLU A 182 -6.72 -4.59 12.26
CA GLU A 182 -7.16 -4.97 10.90
C GLU A 182 -5.99 -5.17 9.92
N PRO A 183 -6.20 -5.80 8.75
CA PRO A 183 -7.44 -6.47 8.35
C PRO A 183 -7.62 -7.82 9.06
N ASN A 184 -8.82 -8.41 8.96
CA ASN A 184 -9.10 -9.75 9.49
C ASN A 184 -9.96 -10.55 8.50
N TYR A 185 -9.40 -10.84 7.33
CA TYR A 185 -10.06 -11.65 6.31
C TYR A 185 -9.82 -13.14 6.53
N THR A 186 -10.91 -13.90 6.45
CA THR A 186 -10.89 -15.36 6.50
C THR A 186 -10.59 -15.95 5.14
N ALA A 187 -10.32 -17.25 5.08
CA ALA A 187 -10.21 -18.01 3.83
C ALA A 187 -11.48 -17.87 2.96
N LEU A 188 -12.67 -17.84 3.57
CA LEU A 188 -13.93 -17.68 2.86
C LEU A 188 -14.10 -16.28 2.29
N ASP A 189 -13.59 -15.26 2.94
CA ASP A 189 -13.62 -13.90 2.41
C ASP A 189 -12.69 -13.79 1.20
N LEU A 190 -11.45 -14.28 1.29
CA LEU A 190 -10.49 -14.27 0.22
C LEU A 190 -10.96 -15.09 -1.01
N ALA A 191 -11.70 -16.18 -0.80
CA ALA A 191 -12.26 -16.99 -1.87
C ALA A 191 -13.32 -16.25 -2.74
N ARG A 192 -13.82 -15.10 -2.29
CA ARG A 192 -14.74 -14.25 -3.05
C ARG A 192 -14.06 -13.31 -4.03
N VAL A 193 -12.75 -13.16 -3.94
CA VAL A 193 -11.97 -12.29 -4.83
C VAL A 193 -12.04 -12.81 -6.25
N GLN A 194 -12.45 -11.93 -7.19
CA GLN A 194 -12.57 -12.25 -8.63
C GLN A 194 -11.59 -11.44 -9.48
N ARG A 195 -10.82 -10.53 -8.88
CA ARG A 195 -9.88 -9.70 -9.61
C ARG A 195 -8.51 -10.35 -9.70
N PRO A 196 -7.81 -10.21 -10.84
CA PRO A 196 -6.44 -10.70 -10.96
C PRO A 196 -5.58 -10.16 -9.81
N THR A 197 -4.88 -11.06 -9.14
CA THR A 197 -4.09 -10.72 -7.94
C THR A 197 -2.70 -11.34 -8.04
N LEU A 198 -1.66 -10.52 -7.82
CA LEU A 198 -0.28 -10.97 -7.66
C LEU A 198 0.17 -10.65 -6.22
N VAL A 199 0.36 -11.67 -5.42
CA VAL A 199 0.91 -11.52 -4.06
C VAL A 199 2.43 -11.50 -4.13
N ILE A 200 3.08 -10.51 -3.51
CA ILE A 200 4.54 -10.39 -3.46
C ILE A 200 4.98 -10.41 -1.99
N GLU A 201 5.92 -11.30 -1.66
CA GLU A 201 6.52 -11.40 -0.32
C GLU A 201 8.01 -11.66 -0.45
N GLY A 202 8.85 -11.03 0.36
CA GLY A 202 10.27 -11.37 0.41
C GLY A 202 10.50 -12.68 1.16
N GLU A 203 11.42 -13.52 0.69
CA GLU A 203 11.73 -14.81 1.35
C GLU A 203 12.14 -14.62 2.82
N HIS A 204 12.88 -13.53 3.08
CA HIS A 204 13.39 -13.18 4.41
C HIS A 204 12.63 -12.03 5.07
N ASP A 205 11.35 -11.86 4.73
CA ASP A 205 10.53 -10.84 5.37
C ASP A 205 10.38 -11.17 6.87
N ALA A 206 11.02 -10.34 7.71
CA ALA A 206 10.96 -10.47 9.17
C ALA A 206 9.75 -9.75 9.77
N THR A 207 9.02 -8.97 8.98
CA THR A 207 7.81 -8.27 9.43
C THR A 207 6.56 -9.09 9.18
N ASN A 208 6.40 -9.62 7.97
CA ASN A 208 5.28 -10.47 7.60
C ASN A 208 5.83 -11.78 7.06
N ALA A 209 5.79 -12.84 7.89
CA ALA A 209 6.29 -14.13 7.47
C ALA A 209 5.54 -14.64 6.22
N PRO A 210 6.25 -14.94 5.09
CA PRO A 210 5.60 -15.29 3.82
C PRO A 210 4.63 -16.47 3.93
N ALA A 211 4.95 -17.44 4.80
CA ALA A 211 4.11 -18.60 5.03
C ALA A 211 2.78 -18.24 5.72
N ALA A 212 2.80 -17.27 6.63
CA ALA A 212 1.62 -16.89 7.39
C ALA A 212 0.67 -16.04 6.57
N HIS A 213 1.17 -15.13 5.71
CA HIS A 213 0.35 -14.14 5.03
C HIS A 213 0.35 -14.29 3.51
N GLY A 214 1.49 -14.20 2.83
CA GLY A 214 1.55 -14.27 1.37
C GLY A 214 1.06 -15.61 0.82
N ARG A 215 1.52 -16.73 1.38
CA ARG A 215 1.05 -18.07 1.00
C ARG A 215 -0.42 -18.28 1.36
N PHE A 216 -0.87 -17.77 2.50
CA PHE A 216 -2.28 -17.82 2.89
C PHE A 216 -3.16 -17.09 1.89
N MET A 217 -2.81 -15.86 1.48
CA MET A 217 -3.55 -15.12 0.46
C MET A 217 -3.57 -15.88 -0.88
N ALA A 218 -2.40 -16.33 -1.34
CA ALA A 218 -2.29 -17.03 -2.61
C ALA A 218 -3.05 -18.37 -2.64
N GLN A 219 -3.13 -19.07 -1.51
CA GLN A 219 -3.88 -20.32 -1.39
C GLN A 219 -5.40 -20.11 -1.47
N HIS A 220 -5.91 -18.97 -1.00
CA HIS A 220 -7.35 -18.75 -0.87
C HIS A 220 -7.92 -17.77 -1.90
N ILE A 221 -7.11 -16.94 -2.55
CA ILE A 221 -7.54 -16.11 -3.70
C ILE A 221 -7.40 -16.94 -4.96
N GLN A 222 -8.52 -17.38 -5.52
CA GLN A 222 -8.54 -18.24 -6.70
C GLN A 222 -7.88 -17.55 -7.91
N GLY A 223 -6.93 -18.25 -8.54
CA GLY A 223 -6.23 -17.75 -9.72
C GLY A 223 -5.18 -16.67 -9.43
N SER A 224 -4.91 -16.39 -8.16
CA SER A 224 -3.81 -15.50 -7.81
C SER A 224 -2.45 -16.10 -8.14
N GLN A 225 -1.48 -15.22 -8.37
CA GLN A 225 -0.08 -15.56 -8.52
C GLN A 225 0.67 -15.21 -7.23
N LEU A 226 1.71 -15.96 -6.89
CA LEU A 226 2.59 -15.68 -5.76
C LEU A 226 4.02 -15.58 -6.26
N TRP A 227 4.70 -14.51 -5.88
CA TRP A 227 6.12 -14.32 -6.13
C TRP A 227 6.87 -14.08 -4.82
N ILE A 228 7.82 -14.97 -4.52
CA ILE A 228 8.69 -14.88 -3.35
C ILE A 228 10.14 -14.85 -3.85
N PRO A 229 10.74 -13.65 -4.09
CA PRO A 229 12.12 -13.56 -4.51
C PRO A 229 13.08 -14.04 -3.44
N VAL A 230 14.04 -14.87 -3.86
CA VAL A 230 15.04 -15.50 -2.98
C VAL A 230 16.01 -14.45 -2.43
N GLY A 231 16.32 -14.53 -1.15
CA GLY A 231 17.29 -13.67 -0.48
C GLY A 231 16.81 -12.24 -0.19
N ILE A 232 15.57 -11.91 -0.51
CA ILE A 232 15.01 -10.56 -0.36
C ILE A 232 14.17 -10.46 0.92
N GLY A 233 14.25 -9.30 1.59
CA GLY A 233 13.50 -8.98 2.79
C GLY A 233 12.15 -8.30 2.51
N HIS A 234 11.72 -7.46 3.45
CA HIS A 234 10.42 -6.79 3.44
C HIS A 234 10.21 -5.84 2.24
N ASN A 235 11.26 -5.14 1.83
CA ASN A 235 11.19 -4.04 0.86
C ASN A 235 11.53 -4.50 -0.56
N VAL A 236 10.81 -5.49 -1.11
CA VAL A 236 11.14 -6.15 -2.39
C VAL A 236 11.35 -5.14 -3.54
N HIS A 237 10.53 -4.09 -3.62
CA HIS A 237 10.60 -3.07 -4.69
C HIS A 237 11.82 -2.16 -4.57
N THR A 238 12.42 -2.00 -3.39
CA THR A 238 13.65 -1.22 -3.17
C THR A 238 14.90 -2.10 -3.20
N ASP A 239 14.80 -3.34 -2.71
CA ASP A 239 15.93 -4.26 -2.65
C ASP A 239 16.24 -4.92 -4.01
N ALA A 240 15.21 -5.10 -4.84
CA ALA A 240 15.32 -5.71 -6.18
C ALA A 240 14.48 -4.95 -7.24
N PRO A 241 14.69 -3.64 -7.46
CA PRO A 241 13.79 -2.80 -8.26
C PRO A 241 13.65 -3.26 -9.72
N ALA A 242 14.70 -3.76 -10.34
CA ALA A 242 14.66 -4.23 -11.72
C ALA A 242 13.79 -5.48 -11.86
N ALA A 243 14.02 -6.50 -11.02
CA ALA A 243 13.26 -7.74 -11.03
C ALA A 243 11.80 -7.50 -10.62
N TRP A 244 11.58 -6.59 -9.67
CA TRP A 244 10.24 -6.19 -9.26
C TRP A 244 9.47 -5.55 -10.41
N CYS A 245 10.05 -4.56 -11.08
CA CYS A 245 9.41 -3.90 -12.23
C CYS A 245 9.10 -4.89 -13.36
N GLU A 246 10.03 -5.79 -13.69
CA GLU A 246 9.83 -6.81 -14.71
C GLU A 246 8.64 -7.71 -14.36
N ARG A 247 8.60 -8.24 -13.14
CA ARG A 247 7.55 -9.13 -12.66
C ARG A 247 6.18 -8.45 -12.61
N VAL A 248 6.14 -7.21 -12.12
CA VAL A 248 4.91 -6.42 -12.05
C VAL A 248 4.39 -6.08 -13.45
N LEU A 249 5.25 -5.59 -14.35
CA LEU A 249 4.85 -5.27 -15.73
C LEU A 249 4.39 -6.51 -16.51
N GLU A 250 5.05 -7.67 -16.33
CA GLU A 250 4.59 -8.94 -16.89
C GLU A 250 3.16 -9.25 -16.45
N PHE A 251 2.88 -9.17 -15.17
CA PHE A 251 1.54 -9.40 -14.62
C PHE A 251 0.51 -8.41 -15.16
N LEU A 252 0.82 -7.11 -15.13
CA LEU A 252 -0.12 -6.05 -15.56
C LEU A 252 -0.48 -6.14 -17.04
N ARG A 253 0.48 -6.51 -17.90
CA ARG A 253 0.24 -6.71 -19.33
C ARG A 253 -0.69 -7.88 -19.63
N ALA A 254 -0.74 -8.87 -18.75
CA ALA A 254 -1.63 -10.03 -18.86
C ALA A 254 -3.06 -9.78 -18.36
N VAL A 255 -3.28 -8.67 -17.62
CA VAL A 255 -4.62 -8.30 -17.14
C VAL A 255 -5.45 -7.78 -18.33
N PRO A 256 -6.61 -8.37 -18.63
CA PRO A 256 -7.46 -7.89 -19.71
C PRO A 256 -7.92 -6.45 -19.44
N ALA A 257 -7.75 -5.56 -20.41
CA ALA A 257 -8.38 -4.25 -20.35
C ALA A 257 -9.91 -4.40 -20.36
N LEU A 258 -10.61 -3.63 -19.51
CA LEU A 258 -12.07 -3.59 -19.61
C LEU A 258 -12.47 -3.13 -21.00
N GLN A 259 -13.34 -3.92 -21.65
CA GLN A 259 -14.00 -3.47 -22.87
C GLN A 259 -14.80 -2.19 -22.54
N ARG A 260 -14.37 -1.09 -23.12
CA ARG A 260 -15.08 0.19 -23.03
C ARG A 260 -16.31 0.08 -23.97
N HIS A 261 -17.44 -0.25 -23.38
CA HIS A 261 -18.75 -0.11 -24.08
C HIS A 261 -19.27 1.29 -23.94
#